data_a9a8b06d2ae78123389cc3df3487760c
#
_entry.id   a9a8b06d2ae78123389cc3df3487760c
#
_cell.length_a   1.000
_cell.length_b   1.000
_cell.length_c   1.000
_cell.angle_alpha   90.00
_cell.angle_beta   90.00
_cell.angle_gamma   90.00
#
_symmetry.space_group_name_H-M   'P 1'
#
loop_
_entity.id
_entity.type
_entity.pdbx_description
1 polymer ?
#
loop_
_entity_poly.entity_id
_entity_poly.type
_entity_poly.pdbx_seq_one_letter_code
_entity_poly.pdbx_strand_id
1 'polypeptide(L)'
;FKDFLQLDTPPEERKNDGLYKVFSENFPITDTRNNFVLEFLDYYIDPPRYTIDECLERGLTYSVPLKAKMKLYCTDPDHEDFGTFIQDVFLGTIPYMTDNGTFVINGAERVVVSQLHRSPGVFFGQGVHANGTVLYSARIIPFKGSWIEFATDINNVMYAYIDRKKKLPVTTLLRAIGYEQDKDILQIFDLAEEVKVNKKNMKAAIGRKLAARVLKSWNEDFVDEDTGEVVSIERNEVIMERETELTADNIEEIVESGAASVLLHKDVDAASKYTIIFNTLAKDPSNSEKEAVNYIYRQLRNADPADDASAREVFQNLFFSDKRYDLGEVGRYRINKKLGLDTDVDVRVLTKDDIIEIIKYLIQLINSSATVDDIDHLSNRRVRTVGEQLANQFSIGLARMSRTIRERMNVRDNEVFTPTDLINAKTISSVINSFFGTNPLSQFMDQTNPLAEVTHKRRLSALGPGGLSRERAGFEVRDVHYTHYGRLCPIESPEGPNIGLISSLCMY
;
A
#
# COMPACT_ATOMS: atom_id res chain seq x y z
N PHE A 1 -11.19 4.43 -22.79
CA PHE A 1 -10.61 5.79 -22.88
C PHE A 1 -11.67 6.88 -22.73
N LYS A 2 -12.83 6.74 -23.35
CA LYS A 2 -13.94 7.69 -23.18
C LYS A 2 -14.45 7.72 -21.75
N ASP A 3 -14.60 6.57 -21.11
CA ASP A 3 -14.99 6.46 -19.70
C ASP A 3 -13.93 7.06 -18.75
N PHE A 4 -12.66 6.97 -19.13
CA PHE A 4 -11.57 7.60 -18.40
C PHE A 4 -11.68 9.13 -18.41
N LEU A 5 -11.97 9.73 -19.57
CA LEU A 5 -12.07 11.18 -19.73
C LEU A 5 -13.42 11.76 -19.26
N GLN A 6 -14.52 11.01 -19.37
CA GLN A 6 -15.88 11.44 -19.00
C GLN A 6 -16.29 12.82 -19.58
N LEU A 7 -15.87 13.12 -20.81
CA LEU A 7 -16.07 14.44 -21.43
C LEU A 7 -17.52 14.69 -21.83
N ASP A 8 -18.24 13.63 -22.20
CA ASP A 8 -19.64 13.70 -22.64
C ASP A 8 -20.63 13.82 -21.46
N THR A 9 -20.13 13.65 -20.23
CA THR A 9 -20.94 13.71 -19.01
C THR A 9 -20.85 15.10 -18.39
N PRO A 10 -21.99 15.73 -18.01
CA PRO A 10 -21.96 16.99 -17.27
C PRO A 10 -21.12 16.89 -16.01
N PRO A 11 -20.43 17.97 -15.59
CA PRO A 11 -19.57 17.95 -14.40
C PRO A 11 -20.24 17.44 -13.12
N GLU A 12 -21.52 17.74 -12.97
CA GLU A 12 -22.34 17.39 -11.79
C GLU A 12 -22.68 15.89 -11.75
N GLU A 13 -22.69 15.22 -12.91
CA GLU A 13 -23.05 13.80 -13.05
C GLU A 13 -21.82 12.90 -13.23
N ARG A 14 -20.62 13.46 -13.24
CA ARG A 14 -19.39 12.67 -13.40
C ARG A 14 -19.19 11.73 -12.23
N LYS A 15 -18.91 10.48 -12.55
CA LYS A 15 -18.53 9.48 -11.55
C LYS A 15 -17.15 9.79 -10.98
N ASN A 16 -16.95 9.50 -9.71
CA ASN A 16 -15.64 9.61 -9.08
C ASN A 16 -14.70 8.50 -9.55
N ASP A 17 -14.36 8.52 -10.83
CA ASP A 17 -13.50 7.56 -11.50
C ASP A 17 -12.68 8.22 -12.62
N GLY A 18 -11.62 7.54 -13.08
CA GLY A 18 -10.77 8.02 -14.16
C GLY A 18 -10.08 9.35 -13.86
N LEU A 19 -10.07 10.24 -14.84
CA LEU A 19 -9.39 11.54 -14.74
C LEU A 19 -10.02 12.47 -13.68
N TYR A 20 -11.35 12.45 -13.56
CA TYR A 20 -12.04 13.23 -12.54
C TYR A 20 -11.61 12.84 -11.11
N LYS A 21 -11.48 11.55 -10.84
CA LYS A 21 -10.98 11.05 -9.56
C LYS A 21 -9.56 11.51 -9.28
N VAL A 22 -8.68 11.45 -10.28
CA VAL A 22 -7.28 11.91 -10.15
C VAL A 22 -7.22 13.39 -9.77
N PHE A 23 -8.02 14.23 -10.41
CA PHE A 23 -8.13 15.64 -10.03
C PHE A 23 -8.67 15.81 -8.62
N SER A 24 -9.75 15.12 -8.27
CA SER A 24 -10.39 15.24 -6.96
C SER A 24 -9.48 14.83 -5.80
N GLU A 25 -8.62 13.85 -6.00
CA GLU A 25 -7.66 13.38 -4.98
C GLU A 25 -6.49 14.35 -4.76
N ASN A 26 -6.09 15.10 -5.79
CA ASN A 26 -4.96 16.03 -5.71
C ASN A 26 -5.36 17.46 -5.32
N PHE A 27 -6.63 17.81 -5.40
CA PHE A 27 -7.16 19.12 -5.04
C PHE A 27 -8.14 19.01 -3.86
N PRO A 28 -8.30 20.07 -3.05
CA PRO A 28 -7.65 21.37 -3.10
C PRO A 28 -6.17 21.35 -2.69
N ILE A 29 -5.40 22.30 -3.22
CA ILE A 29 -4.00 22.52 -2.84
C ILE A 29 -3.92 23.75 -1.96
N THR A 30 -3.29 23.61 -0.80
CA THR A 30 -3.10 24.69 0.17
C THR A 30 -1.61 24.95 0.40
N ASP A 31 -1.28 26.16 0.81
CA ASP A 31 0.06 26.48 1.30
C ASP A 31 0.32 25.88 2.69
N THR A 32 1.55 26.00 3.20
CA THR A 32 1.91 25.49 4.54
C THR A 32 1.19 26.18 5.69
N ARG A 33 0.69 27.40 5.49
CA ARG A 33 -0.06 28.18 6.48
C ARG A 33 -1.58 28.06 6.32
N ASN A 34 -2.05 27.35 5.29
CA ASN A 34 -3.46 27.20 4.91
C ASN A 34 -4.17 28.55 4.58
N ASN A 35 -3.42 29.55 4.13
CA ASN A 35 -3.97 30.86 3.79
C ASN A 35 -4.50 30.90 2.36
N PHE A 36 -3.78 30.31 1.41
CA PHE A 36 -4.17 30.26 0.00
C PHE A 36 -4.69 28.87 -0.36
N VAL A 37 -5.81 28.83 -1.08
CA VAL A 37 -6.46 27.59 -1.51
C VAL A 37 -6.69 27.64 -3.00
N LEU A 38 -6.20 26.64 -3.72
CA LEU A 38 -6.45 26.39 -5.13
C LEU A 38 -7.41 25.20 -5.26
N GLU A 39 -8.63 25.47 -5.70
CA GLU A 39 -9.66 24.45 -5.92
C GLU A 39 -9.79 24.10 -7.39
N PHE A 40 -10.03 22.85 -7.67
CA PHE A 40 -10.42 22.33 -8.97
C PHE A 40 -11.95 22.36 -9.09
N LEU A 41 -12.46 22.95 -10.17
CA LEU A 41 -13.90 23.02 -10.44
C LEU A 41 -14.32 22.05 -11.54
N ASP A 42 -13.65 22.09 -12.69
CA ASP A 42 -13.95 21.24 -13.84
C ASP A 42 -12.76 21.16 -14.80
N TYR A 43 -12.80 20.20 -15.72
CA TYR A 43 -11.85 20.09 -16.82
C TYR A 43 -12.59 19.87 -18.14
N TYR A 44 -11.95 20.29 -19.23
CA TYR A 44 -12.42 20.07 -20.59
C TYR A 44 -11.25 20.01 -21.57
N ILE A 45 -11.53 19.53 -22.76
CA ILE A 45 -10.56 19.53 -23.86
C ILE A 45 -11.03 20.45 -24.99
N ASP A 46 -10.06 21.07 -25.66
CA ASP A 46 -10.31 21.77 -26.91
C ASP A 46 -10.15 20.78 -28.10
N PRO A 47 -10.73 21.11 -29.27
CA PRO A 47 -10.53 20.30 -30.46
C PRO A 47 -9.05 20.13 -30.82
N PRO A 48 -8.67 18.99 -31.45
CA PRO A 48 -7.29 18.78 -31.88
C PRO A 48 -6.89 19.82 -32.92
N ARG A 49 -5.64 20.25 -32.84
CA ARG A 49 -5.10 21.27 -33.75
C ARG A 49 -4.85 20.71 -35.14
N TYR A 50 -4.51 19.45 -35.27
CA TYR A 50 -4.21 18.76 -36.53
C TYR A 50 -5.08 17.51 -36.65
N THR A 51 -5.37 17.13 -37.89
CA THR A 51 -6.05 15.87 -38.16
C THR A 51 -5.11 14.68 -38.02
N ILE A 52 -5.66 13.48 -37.93
CA ILE A 52 -4.86 12.24 -37.82
C ILE A 52 -3.92 12.10 -39.04
N ASP A 53 -4.43 12.36 -40.27
CA ASP A 53 -3.65 12.26 -41.48
C ASP A 53 -2.50 13.27 -41.53
N GLU A 54 -2.74 14.50 -41.12
CA GLU A 54 -1.69 15.53 -40.99
C GLU A 54 -0.61 15.12 -39.97
N CYS A 55 -1.00 14.52 -38.85
CA CYS A 55 -0.04 14.04 -37.84
C CYS A 55 0.82 12.89 -38.38
N LEU A 56 0.23 11.97 -39.15
CA LEU A 56 0.98 10.87 -39.77
C LEU A 56 1.97 11.37 -40.81
N GLU A 57 1.54 12.32 -41.67
CA GLU A 57 2.38 12.87 -42.76
C GLU A 57 3.53 13.74 -42.19
N ARG A 58 3.27 14.56 -41.20
CA ARG A 58 4.24 15.54 -40.65
C ARG A 58 5.05 15.02 -39.49
N GLY A 59 4.83 13.81 -39.04
CA GLY A 59 5.51 13.27 -37.83
C GLY A 59 5.09 13.94 -36.55
N LEU A 60 3.84 14.36 -36.40
CA LEU A 60 3.29 15.03 -35.24
C LEU A 60 2.53 14.04 -34.34
N THR A 61 2.24 14.49 -33.13
CA THR A 61 1.39 13.74 -32.19
C THR A 61 -0.05 14.23 -32.30
N TYR A 62 -0.98 13.30 -32.50
CA TYR A 62 -2.42 13.59 -32.45
C TYR A 62 -2.83 13.78 -30.98
N SER A 63 -2.96 15.01 -30.57
CA SER A 63 -3.21 15.41 -29.19
C SER A 63 -4.22 16.54 -29.10
N VAL A 64 -4.83 16.66 -27.94
CA VAL A 64 -5.81 17.69 -27.61
C VAL A 64 -5.33 18.52 -26.43
N PRO A 65 -5.58 19.84 -26.41
CA PRO A 65 -5.30 20.67 -25.25
C PRO A 65 -6.22 20.29 -24.08
N LEU A 66 -5.65 20.04 -22.92
CA LEU A 66 -6.37 19.85 -21.66
C LEU A 66 -6.39 21.16 -20.90
N LYS A 67 -7.58 21.63 -20.52
CA LYS A 67 -7.78 22.81 -19.70
C LYS A 67 -8.60 22.44 -18.47
N ALA A 68 -8.31 23.11 -17.36
CA ALA A 68 -9.06 22.97 -16.13
C ALA A 68 -9.54 24.33 -15.64
N LYS A 69 -10.75 24.36 -15.13
CA LYS A 69 -11.30 25.54 -14.45
C LYS A 69 -10.94 25.47 -12.99
N MET A 70 -10.19 26.48 -12.53
CA MET A 70 -9.66 26.52 -11.19
C MET A 70 -10.06 27.80 -10.48
N LYS A 71 -10.21 27.69 -9.15
CA LYS A 71 -10.57 28.78 -8.24
C LYS A 71 -9.45 28.96 -7.22
N LEU A 72 -8.90 30.14 -7.18
CA LEU A 72 -7.90 30.55 -6.20
C LEU A 72 -8.47 31.61 -5.27
N TYR A 73 -8.40 31.40 -3.98
CA TYR A 73 -8.82 32.36 -2.97
C TYR A 73 -7.92 32.31 -1.73
N CYS A 74 -7.99 33.38 -0.94
CA CYS A 74 -7.28 33.50 0.33
C CYS A 74 -8.29 33.41 1.49
N THR A 75 -7.95 32.67 2.52
CA THR A 75 -8.74 32.53 3.76
C THR A 75 -8.25 33.42 4.89
N ASP A 76 -7.11 34.11 4.71
CA ASP A 76 -6.51 34.96 5.72
C ASP A 76 -7.20 36.32 5.76
N PRO A 77 -7.72 36.78 6.93
CA PRO A 77 -8.30 38.10 7.10
C PRO A 77 -7.33 39.27 6.82
N ASP A 78 -6.02 39.03 6.99
CA ASP A 78 -4.99 40.05 6.77
C ASP A 78 -4.74 40.33 5.27
N HIS A 79 -5.31 39.51 4.37
CA HIS A 79 -5.19 39.59 2.93
C HIS A 79 -6.55 39.87 2.25
N GLU A 80 -7.39 40.76 2.83
CA GLU A 80 -8.72 41.10 2.28
C GLU A 80 -8.67 41.61 0.84
N ASP A 81 -7.57 42.23 0.41
CA ASP A 81 -7.35 42.73 -0.95
C ASP A 81 -7.12 41.61 -1.98
N PHE A 82 -6.87 40.35 -1.54
CA PHE A 82 -6.69 39.20 -2.42
C PHE A 82 -8.06 38.70 -2.91
N GLY A 83 -8.43 39.07 -4.13
CA GLY A 83 -9.71 38.67 -4.73
C GLY A 83 -9.78 37.15 -4.98
N THR A 84 -10.99 36.65 -5.22
CA THR A 84 -11.20 35.28 -5.71
C THR A 84 -11.03 35.25 -7.22
N PHE A 85 -10.11 34.41 -7.71
CA PHE A 85 -9.84 34.23 -9.13
C PHE A 85 -10.40 32.89 -9.60
N ILE A 86 -11.26 32.95 -10.63
CA ILE A 86 -11.76 31.79 -11.34
C ILE A 86 -11.24 31.87 -12.77
N GLN A 87 -10.38 30.97 -13.16
CA GLN A 87 -9.74 30.98 -14.48
C GLN A 87 -9.68 29.57 -15.10
N ASP A 88 -9.71 29.55 -16.41
CA ASP A 88 -9.39 28.37 -17.18
C ASP A 88 -7.88 28.31 -17.40
N VAL A 89 -7.26 27.24 -16.95
CA VAL A 89 -5.80 27.05 -17.01
C VAL A 89 -5.45 25.94 -17.95
N PHE A 90 -4.51 26.20 -18.85
CA PHE A 90 -3.95 25.19 -19.72
C PHE A 90 -3.01 24.26 -18.94
N LEU A 91 -3.33 22.96 -18.94
CA LEU A 91 -2.55 21.92 -18.24
C LEU A 91 -1.59 21.15 -19.14
N GLY A 92 -1.62 21.38 -20.42
CA GLY A 92 -0.81 20.69 -21.41
C GLY A 92 -1.63 19.98 -22.46
N THR A 93 -0.96 19.32 -23.40
CA THR A 93 -1.60 18.49 -24.41
C THR A 93 -1.52 17.02 -24.05
N ILE A 94 -2.60 16.30 -24.30
CA ILE A 94 -2.68 14.85 -24.08
C ILE A 94 -2.92 14.15 -25.40
N PRO A 95 -2.21 13.05 -25.71
CA PRO A 95 -2.53 12.22 -26.86
C PRO A 95 -3.97 11.73 -26.80
N TYR A 96 -4.66 11.80 -27.91
CA TYR A 96 -6.06 11.44 -28.00
C TYR A 96 -6.21 10.15 -28.81
N MET A 97 -7.02 9.22 -28.31
CA MET A 97 -7.26 7.95 -28.96
C MET A 97 -8.03 8.15 -30.25
N THR A 98 -7.56 7.53 -31.32
CA THR A 98 -8.29 7.47 -32.62
C THR A 98 -9.51 6.55 -32.51
N ASP A 99 -10.40 6.62 -33.48
CA ASP A 99 -11.57 5.73 -33.56
C ASP A 99 -11.21 4.25 -33.67
N ASN A 100 -10.00 3.95 -34.10
CA ASN A 100 -9.45 2.59 -34.20
C ASN A 100 -8.81 2.06 -32.92
N GLY A 101 -8.82 2.86 -31.84
CA GLY A 101 -8.23 2.47 -30.56
C GLY A 101 -6.70 2.61 -30.49
N THR A 102 -6.12 3.41 -31.36
CA THR A 102 -4.66 3.68 -31.42
C THR A 102 -4.34 5.11 -31.01
N PHE A 103 -3.07 5.36 -30.77
CA PHE A 103 -2.54 6.72 -30.53
C PHE A 103 -1.50 7.04 -31.62
N VAL A 104 -1.52 8.26 -32.13
CA VAL A 104 -0.50 8.74 -33.06
C VAL A 104 0.51 9.57 -32.30
N ILE A 105 1.71 9.04 -32.16
CA ILE A 105 2.81 9.65 -31.42
C ILE A 105 4.00 9.87 -32.36
N ASN A 106 4.36 11.13 -32.59
CA ASN A 106 5.45 11.50 -33.50
C ASN A 106 5.31 10.89 -34.92
N GLY A 107 4.09 10.82 -35.43
CA GLY A 107 3.77 10.28 -36.72
C GLY A 107 3.68 8.75 -36.82
N ALA A 108 3.83 8.03 -35.71
CA ALA A 108 3.69 6.58 -35.65
C ALA A 108 2.45 6.18 -34.89
N GLU A 109 1.64 5.26 -35.44
CA GLU A 109 0.54 4.68 -34.69
C GLU A 109 1.07 3.72 -33.62
N ARG A 110 0.60 3.90 -32.40
CA ARG A 110 0.95 3.06 -31.23
C ARG A 110 -0.30 2.47 -30.60
N VAL A 111 -0.13 1.28 -30.06
CA VAL A 111 -1.13 0.59 -29.26
C VAL A 111 -0.62 0.49 -27.83
N VAL A 112 -1.43 0.92 -26.87
CA VAL A 112 -1.17 0.68 -25.46
C VAL A 112 -1.76 -0.68 -25.08
N VAL A 113 -0.89 -1.66 -24.88
CA VAL A 113 -1.28 -3.04 -24.56
C VAL A 113 -1.76 -3.11 -23.13
N SER A 114 -2.86 -3.83 -22.89
CA SER A 114 -3.37 -4.07 -21.57
C SER A 114 -2.39 -4.94 -20.75
N GLN A 115 -2.22 -4.64 -19.49
CA GLN A 115 -1.34 -5.37 -18.61
C GLN A 115 -2.12 -6.37 -17.75
N LEU A 116 -1.64 -7.60 -17.68
CA LEU A 116 -2.13 -8.61 -16.77
C LEU A 116 -1.19 -8.67 -15.55
N HIS A 117 -1.65 -8.20 -14.40
CA HIS A 117 -0.86 -8.14 -13.19
C HIS A 117 -1.60 -8.80 -12.03
N ARG A 118 -0.88 -9.08 -10.95
CA ARG A 118 -1.49 -9.60 -9.73
C ARG A 118 -2.42 -8.54 -9.14
N SER A 119 -3.67 -8.94 -8.85
CA SER A 119 -4.66 -8.03 -8.24
C SER A 119 -4.18 -7.52 -6.88
N PRO A 120 -4.48 -6.25 -6.52
CA PRO A 120 -4.31 -5.81 -5.14
C PRO A 120 -5.09 -6.68 -4.16
N GLY A 121 -4.57 -6.84 -2.96
CA GLY A 121 -5.18 -7.65 -1.91
C GLY A 121 -4.15 -8.44 -1.10
N VAL A 122 -4.61 -9.47 -0.41
CA VAL A 122 -3.76 -10.37 0.35
C VAL A 122 -3.68 -11.74 -0.33
N PHE A 123 -2.48 -12.30 -0.39
CA PHE A 123 -2.19 -13.63 -0.96
C PHE A 123 -1.44 -14.47 0.04
N PHE A 124 -1.97 -15.66 0.30
CA PHE A 124 -1.34 -16.66 1.15
C PHE A 124 -0.67 -17.72 0.29
N GLY A 125 0.58 -17.97 0.55
CA GLY A 125 1.38 -18.93 -0.19
C GLY A 125 2.12 -19.90 0.74
N GLN A 126 2.65 -20.95 0.15
CA GLN A 126 3.53 -21.88 0.82
C GLN A 126 4.81 -22.09 0.02
N GLY A 127 5.89 -22.38 0.72
CA GLY A 127 7.16 -22.76 0.14
C GLY A 127 7.78 -23.91 0.93
N VAL A 128 8.68 -24.67 0.30
CA VAL A 128 9.41 -25.73 0.97
C VAL A 128 10.85 -25.28 1.16
N HIS A 129 11.30 -25.27 2.40
CA HIS A 129 12.70 -24.99 2.72
C HIS A 129 13.58 -26.18 2.30
N ALA A 130 14.87 -25.96 2.11
CA ALA A 130 15.83 -26.98 1.69
C ALA A 130 15.86 -28.22 2.60
N ASN A 131 15.49 -28.08 3.86
CA ASN A 131 15.38 -29.22 4.81
C ASN A 131 14.04 -29.98 4.75
N GLY A 132 13.14 -29.64 3.82
CA GLY A 132 11.82 -30.23 3.66
C GLY A 132 10.69 -29.62 4.51
N THR A 133 10.97 -28.64 5.34
CA THR A 133 9.95 -27.94 6.14
C THR A 133 9.09 -27.06 5.28
N VAL A 134 7.76 -27.16 5.41
CA VAL A 134 6.81 -26.29 4.72
C VAL A 134 6.70 -24.98 5.50
N LEU A 135 6.95 -23.88 4.82
CA LEU A 135 6.84 -22.52 5.34
C LEU A 135 5.68 -21.80 4.66
N TYR A 136 4.98 -20.99 5.42
CA TYR A 136 3.83 -20.22 4.94
C TYR A 136 4.14 -18.75 4.92
N SER A 137 3.54 -18.05 3.96
CA SER A 137 3.68 -16.60 3.83
C SER A 137 2.34 -15.94 3.47
N ALA A 138 2.19 -14.69 3.88
CA ALA A 138 1.10 -13.83 3.48
C ALA A 138 1.67 -12.53 2.93
N ARG A 139 1.26 -12.15 1.73
CA ARG A 139 1.73 -10.93 1.08
C ARG A 139 0.58 -9.99 0.81
N ILE A 140 0.67 -8.77 1.29
CA ILE A 140 -0.28 -7.70 0.99
C ILE A 140 0.29 -6.86 -0.15
N ILE A 141 -0.45 -6.82 -1.26
CA ILE A 141 -0.11 -6.02 -2.43
C ILE A 141 -1.11 -4.88 -2.51
N PRO A 142 -0.70 -3.61 -2.31
CA PRO A 142 -1.56 -2.46 -2.48
C PRO A 142 -1.66 -2.08 -3.97
N PHE A 143 -2.66 -1.27 -4.30
CA PHE A 143 -2.71 -0.59 -5.58
C PHE A 143 -1.56 0.44 -5.71
N LYS A 144 -1.30 1.17 -4.62
CA LYS A 144 -0.21 2.15 -4.48
C LYS A 144 0.36 2.09 -3.06
N GLY A 145 1.65 1.96 -2.92
CA GLY A 145 2.33 2.00 -1.62
C GLY A 145 3.31 0.85 -1.42
N SER A 146 3.79 0.72 -0.20
CA SER A 146 4.76 -0.30 0.18
C SER A 146 4.11 -1.68 0.33
N TRP A 147 4.85 -2.71 -0.07
CA TRP A 147 4.45 -4.10 0.13
C TRP A 147 4.82 -4.55 1.54
N ILE A 148 3.98 -5.38 2.12
CA ILE A 148 4.30 -6.08 3.37
C ILE A 148 4.07 -7.57 3.18
N GLU A 149 5.01 -8.36 3.67
CA GLU A 149 4.96 -9.81 3.64
C GLU A 149 5.19 -10.36 5.05
N PHE A 150 4.31 -11.24 5.49
CA PHE A 150 4.48 -12.02 6.70
C PHE A 150 4.95 -13.40 6.33
N ALA A 151 5.99 -13.89 6.95
CA ALA A 151 6.53 -15.21 6.65
C ALA A 151 6.92 -15.95 7.93
N THR A 152 6.74 -17.26 7.90
CA THR A 152 7.21 -18.15 8.97
C THR A 152 8.65 -18.60 8.71
N ASP A 153 9.40 -18.85 9.76
CA ASP A 153 10.78 -19.35 9.70
C ASP A 153 10.85 -20.80 10.18
N ILE A 154 11.94 -21.47 9.88
CA ILE A 154 12.25 -22.85 10.32
C ILE A 154 12.23 -22.99 11.85
N ASN A 155 12.55 -21.93 12.56
CA ASN A 155 12.51 -21.86 14.04
C ASN A 155 11.12 -21.63 14.62
N ASN A 156 10.08 -21.71 13.79
CA ASN A 156 8.70 -21.41 14.18
C ASN A 156 8.54 -19.99 14.75
N VAL A 157 9.11 -19.01 14.05
CA VAL A 157 9.01 -17.58 14.34
C VAL A 157 8.40 -16.87 13.14
N MET A 158 7.49 -15.94 13.37
CA MET A 158 6.87 -15.15 12.31
C MET A 158 7.56 -13.79 12.16
N TYR A 159 7.97 -13.49 10.94
CA TYR A 159 8.62 -12.24 10.58
C TYR A 159 7.77 -11.44 9.60
N ALA A 160 7.91 -10.13 9.65
CA ALA A 160 7.39 -9.21 8.66
C ALA A 160 8.54 -8.62 7.84
N TYR A 161 8.30 -8.47 6.52
CA TYR A 161 9.22 -7.86 5.58
C TYR A 161 8.52 -6.68 4.93
N ILE A 162 9.07 -5.49 5.07
CA ILE A 162 8.57 -4.28 4.43
C ILE A 162 9.44 -4.02 3.20
N ASP A 163 8.82 -3.95 2.00
CA ASP A 163 9.51 -3.74 0.72
C ASP A 163 10.71 -4.69 0.49
N ARG A 164 10.61 -5.94 0.96
CA ARG A 164 11.68 -6.96 0.89
C ARG A 164 12.99 -6.56 1.57
N LYS A 165 12.95 -5.61 2.49
CA LYS A 165 14.10 -5.22 3.31
C LYS A 165 14.31 -6.21 4.46
N LYS A 166 15.13 -5.83 5.42
CA LYS A 166 15.43 -6.67 6.59
C LYS A 166 14.16 -7.12 7.31
N LYS A 167 14.21 -8.35 7.80
CA LYS A 167 13.13 -8.95 8.56
C LYS A 167 13.00 -8.33 9.95
N LEU A 168 11.79 -8.19 10.42
CA LEU A 168 11.47 -7.81 11.79
C LEU A 168 10.42 -8.77 12.37
N PRO A 169 10.46 -9.06 13.67
CA PRO A 169 9.44 -9.90 14.30
C PRO A 169 8.05 -9.27 14.13
N VAL A 170 7.05 -10.10 13.89
CA VAL A 170 5.67 -9.62 13.70
C VAL A 170 5.13 -8.92 14.94
N THR A 171 5.57 -9.32 16.10
CA THR A 171 5.19 -8.70 17.39
C THR A 171 5.72 -7.28 17.52
N THR A 172 6.90 -6.98 16.96
CA THR A 172 7.41 -5.60 16.87
C THR A 172 6.47 -4.72 16.06
N LEU A 173 5.96 -5.23 14.93
CA LEU A 173 4.95 -4.53 14.13
C LEU A 173 3.65 -4.32 14.92
N LEU A 174 3.18 -5.32 15.65
CA LEU A 174 1.98 -5.21 16.49
C LEU A 174 2.14 -4.17 17.59
N ARG A 175 3.31 -4.08 18.22
CA ARG A 175 3.59 -3.02 19.20
C ARG A 175 3.58 -1.63 18.56
N ALA A 176 4.16 -1.50 17.38
CA ALA A 176 4.21 -0.23 16.66
C ALA A 176 2.83 0.28 16.23
N ILE A 177 1.86 -0.59 16.01
CA ILE A 177 0.48 -0.22 15.67
C ILE A 177 -0.41 0.07 16.89
N GLY A 178 0.10 -0.12 18.11
CA GLY A 178 -0.58 0.26 19.33
C GLY A 178 -0.86 -0.87 20.34
N TYR A 179 -0.40 -2.08 20.10
CA TYR A 179 -0.44 -3.18 21.09
C TYR A 179 0.88 -3.25 21.85
N GLU A 180 1.04 -2.35 22.81
CA GLU A 180 2.33 -2.04 23.41
C GLU A 180 2.91 -3.17 24.25
N GLN A 181 2.08 -3.79 25.08
CA GLN A 181 2.51 -4.80 26.04
C GLN A 181 2.29 -6.23 25.53
N ASP A 182 3.04 -7.18 26.09
CA ASP A 182 2.84 -8.61 25.84
C ASP A 182 1.40 -9.06 26.13
N LYS A 183 0.80 -8.48 27.18
CA LYS A 183 -0.60 -8.67 27.54
C LYS A 183 -1.55 -8.34 26.38
N ASP A 184 -1.36 -7.19 25.74
CA ASP A 184 -2.23 -6.73 24.66
C ASP A 184 -2.14 -7.66 23.45
N ILE A 185 -0.93 -8.10 23.11
CA ILE A 185 -0.69 -9.04 22.01
C ILE A 185 -1.34 -10.41 22.31
N LEU A 186 -1.17 -10.91 23.53
CA LEU A 186 -1.75 -12.21 23.91
C LEU A 186 -3.29 -12.15 23.99
N GLN A 187 -3.86 -11.03 24.39
CA GLN A 187 -5.32 -10.84 24.43
C GLN A 187 -5.95 -10.81 23.04
N ILE A 188 -5.26 -10.29 22.00
CA ILE A 188 -5.75 -10.31 20.63
C ILE A 188 -6.09 -11.75 20.16
N PHE A 189 -5.26 -12.70 20.57
CA PHE A 189 -5.39 -14.11 20.21
C PHE A 189 -6.11 -14.94 21.27
N ASP A 190 -6.59 -14.31 22.34
CA ASP A 190 -7.26 -14.97 23.47
C ASP A 190 -6.44 -16.10 24.11
N LEU A 191 -5.13 -15.88 24.24
CA LEU A 191 -4.18 -16.90 24.69
C LEU A 191 -3.88 -16.84 26.17
N ALA A 192 -4.11 -15.70 26.82
CA ALA A 192 -3.74 -15.47 28.21
C ALA A 192 -4.94 -14.99 29.03
N GLU A 193 -4.99 -15.47 30.27
CA GLU A 193 -5.90 -15.00 31.31
C GLU A 193 -5.13 -14.12 32.28
N GLU A 194 -5.65 -12.92 32.50
CA GLU A 194 -5.07 -12.01 33.53
C GLU A 194 -5.61 -12.35 34.89
N VAL A 195 -4.69 -12.68 35.80
CA VAL A 195 -5.00 -12.97 37.18
C VAL A 195 -4.37 -11.89 38.10
N LYS A 196 -5.18 -11.21 38.87
CA LYS A 196 -4.68 -10.23 39.87
C LYS A 196 -3.85 -10.92 40.94
N VAL A 197 -2.70 -10.36 41.25
CA VAL A 197 -1.78 -10.88 42.27
C VAL A 197 -2.37 -10.65 43.65
N ASN A 198 -2.90 -11.72 44.23
CA ASN A 198 -3.24 -11.78 45.64
C ASN A 198 -3.06 -13.22 46.13
N LYS A 199 -2.87 -13.40 47.44
CA LYS A 199 -2.57 -14.70 48.07
C LYS A 199 -3.60 -15.79 47.75
N LYS A 200 -4.88 -15.42 47.54
CA LYS A 200 -5.95 -16.36 47.23
C LYS A 200 -5.92 -16.83 45.75
N ASN A 201 -5.80 -15.89 44.85
CA ASN A 201 -5.79 -16.17 43.40
C ASN A 201 -4.50 -16.89 43.01
N MET A 202 -3.36 -16.51 43.58
CA MET A 202 -2.10 -17.14 43.29
C MET A 202 -2.03 -18.58 43.76
N LYS A 203 -2.62 -18.91 44.94
CA LYS A 203 -2.73 -20.29 45.40
C LYS A 203 -3.59 -21.17 44.45
N ALA A 204 -4.62 -20.61 43.86
CA ALA A 204 -5.43 -21.30 42.86
C ALA A 204 -4.71 -21.49 41.53
N ALA A 205 -3.67 -20.70 41.22
CA ALA A 205 -2.87 -20.73 40.03
C ALA A 205 -1.67 -21.70 40.07
N ILE A 206 -1.46 -22.40 41.20
CA ILE A 206 -0.33 -23.36 41.34
C ILE A 206 -0.43 -24.44 40.28
N GLY A 207 0.69 -24.74 39.62
CA GLY A 207 0.77 -25.72 38.52
C GLY A 207 0.43 -25.18 37.14
N ARG A 208 0.02 -23.93 37.03
CA ARG A 208 -0.18 -23.26 35.72
C ARG A 208 1.12 -22.58 35.28
N LYS A 209 1.30 -22.46 33.96
CA LYS A 209 2.47 -21.80 33.39
C LYS A 209 2.20 -20.35 33.06
N LEU A 210 3.20 -19.51 33.21
CA LEU A 210 3.18 -18.12 32.82
C LEU A 210 3.13 -17.97 31.27
N ALA A 211 2.19 -17.19 30.80
CA ALA A 211 2.10 -16.86 29.36
C ALA A 211 3.04 -15.70 28.97
N ALA A 212 3.34 -14.81 29.89
CA ALA A 212 4.25 -13.68 29.69
C ALA A 212 5.18 -13.49 30.87
N ARG A 213 6.26 -12.74 30.68
CA ARG A 213 7.20 -12.37 31.77
C ARG A 213 6.47 -11.59 32.86
N VAL A 214 6.85 -11.84 34.11
CA VAL A 214 6.42 -11.02 35.22
C VAL A 214 7.42 -9.89 35.42
N LEU A 215 6.94 -8.66 35.30
CA LEU A 215 7.75 -7.46 35.40
C LEU A 215 7.41 -6.71 36.69
N LYS A 216 8.46 -6.23 37.38
CA LYS A 216 8.35 -5.20 38.38
C LYS A 216 8.63 -3.86 37.72
N SER A 217 7.64 -2.99 37.72
CA SER A 217 7.76 -1.65 37.13
C SER A 217 7.82 -0.59 38.22
N TRP A 218 8.74 0.37 38.08
CA TRP A 218 8.79 1.56 38.93
C TRP A 218 9.19 2.77 38.08
N ASN A 219 8.77 3.95 38.52
CA ASN A 219 9.19 5.19 37.92
C ASN A 219 10.42 5.72 38.63
N GLU A 220 11.45 6.02 37.87
CA GLU A 220 12.66 6.68 38.33
C GLU A 220 12.66 8.11 37.82
N ASP A 221 12.59 9.08 38.74
CA ASP A 221 12.53 10.48 38.40
C ASP A 221 13.94 11.06 38.27
N PHE A 222 14.28 11.55 37.09
CA PHE A 222 15.51 12.27 36.79
C PHE A 222 15.21 13.75 36.63
N VAL A 223 16.00 14.57 37.28
CA VAL A 223 15.99 16.01 37.05
C VAL A 223 17.02 16.32 35.98
N ASP A 224 16.55 16.86 34.86
CA ASP A 224 17.44 17.37 33.83
C ASP A 224 18.20 18.58 34.34
N GLU A 225 19.53 18.47 34.42
CA GLU A 225 20.40 19.51 34.99
C GLU A 225 20.40 20.80 34.17
N ASP A 226 20.04 20.72 32.87
CA ASP A 226 20.05 21.87 31.98
C ASP A 226 18.70 22.61 31.94
N THR A 227 17.58 21.89 32.03
CA THR A 227 16.24 22.46 31.93
C THR A 227 15.49 22.54 33.24
N GLY A 228 15.93 21.77 34.24
CA GLY A 228 15.25 21.66 35.55
C GLY A 228 13.91 20.90 35.52
N GLU A 229 13.57 20.29 34.41
CA GLU A 229 12.37 19.48 34.27
C GLU A 229 12.59 18.09 34.88
N VAL A 230 11.55 17.57 35.55
CA VAL A 230 11.56 16.21 36.10
C VAL A 230 11.05 15.26 35.00
N VAL A 231 11.93 14.41 34.52
CA VAL A 231 11.60 13.36 33.56
C VAL A 231 11.46 12.04 34.30
N SER A 232 10.24 11.51 34.38
CA SER A 232 9.98 10.18 34.93
C SER A 232 10.23 9.10 33.88
N ILE A 233 11.18 8.21 34.14
CA ILE A 233 11.49 7.05 33.28
C ILE A 233 10.95 5.81 33.93
N GLU A 234 10.10 5.07 33.26
CA GLU A 234 9.63 3.76 33.69
C GLU A 234 10.74 2.72 33.55
N ARG A 235 11.10 2.09 34.65
CA ARG A 235 12.06 0.99 34.73
C ARG A 235 11.33 -0.32 34.95
N ASN A 236 11.76 -1.35 34.21
CA ASN A 236 11.20 -2.68 34.30
C ASN A 236 12.29 -3.71 34.64
N GLU A 237 12.04 -4.50 35.65
CA GLU A 237 12.88 -5.64 36.03
C GLU A 237 12.10 -6.94 35.84
N VAL A 238 12.70 -7.90 35.11
CA VAL A 238 12.10 -9.21 34.93
C VAL A 238 12.28 -10.06 36.16
N ILE A 239 11.19 -10.42 36.81
CA ILE A 239 11.19 -11.24 38.02
C ILE A 239 11.16 -12.72 37.67
N MET A 240 10.28 -13.09 36.73
CA MET A 240 10.14 -14.44 36.19
C MET A 240 10.01 -14.43 34.72
N GLU A 241 10.64 -15.41 34.09
CA GLU A 241 10.55 -15.64 32.65
C GLU A 241 9.24 -16.33 32.27
N ARG A 242 8.88 -16.18 31.00
CA ARG A 242 7.75 -16.85 30.41
C ARG A 242 7.94 -18.38 30.45
N GLU A 243 6.85 -19.13 30.41
CA GLU A 243 6.81 -20.61 30.49
C GLU A 243 7.25 -21.19 31.82
N THR A 244 7.45 -20.37 32.85
CA THR A 244 7.75 -20.83 34.21
C THR A 244 6.48 -21.40 34.86
N GLU A 245 6.53 -22.61 35.36
CA GLU A 245 5.46 -23.22 36.14
C GLU A 245 5.38 -22.59 37.53
N LEU A 246 4.19 -22.21 37.95
CA LEU A 246 3.98 -21.58 39.25
C LEU A 246 4.08 -22.63 40.37
N THR A 247 5.07 -22.44 41.26
CA THR A 247 5.26 -23.18 42.49
C THR A 247 4.95 -22.30 43.71
N ALA A 248 4.87 -22.87 44.87
CA ALA A 248 4.60 -22.10 46.09
C ALA A 248 5.68 -21.03 46.35
N ASP A 249 6.95 -21.35 46.07
CA ASP A 249 8.09 -20.43 46.28
C ASP A 249 8.04 -19.28 45.24
N ASN A 250 7.73 -19.56 43.97
CA ASN A 250 7.61 -18.56 42.95
C ASN A 250 6.44 -17.60 43.19
N ILE A 251 5.37 -18.08 43.81
CA ILE A 251 4.22 -17.23 44.15
C ILE A 251 4.58 -16.22 45.23
N GLU A 252 5.36 -16.62 46.24
CA GLU A 252 5.82 -15.69 47.27
C GLU A 252 6.69 -14.58 46.68
N GLU A 253 7.60 -14.93 45.75
CA GLU A 253 8.44 -13.97 45.03
C GLU A 253 7.62 -13.00 44.20
N ILE A 254 6.59 -13.46 43.49
CA ILE A 254 5.68 -12.61 42.72
C ILE A 254 4.89 -11.66 43.63
N VAL A 255 4.37 -12.14 44.74
CA VAL A 255 3.61 -11.32 45.68
C VAL A 255 4.50 -10.26 46.33
N GLU A 256 5.74 -10.60 46.70
CA GLU A 256 6.71 -9.67 47.28
C GLU A 256 7.18 -8.61 46.27
N SER A 257 7.22 -8.93 44.98
CA SER A 257 7.65 -8.01 43.93
C SER A 257 6.71 -6.83 43.73
N GLY A 258 5.44 -6.93 44.17
CA GLY A 258 4.44 -5.88 43.97
C GLY A 258 3.82 -5.84 42.58
N ALA A 259 4.00 -6.89 41.76
CA ALA A 259 3.32 -6.99 40.48
C ALA A 259 1.79 -6.96 40.64
N ALA A 260 1.10 -6.19 39.83
CA ALA A 260 -0.36 -6.00 39.93
C ALA A 260 -1.16 -7.22 39.41
N SER A 261 -0.66 -7.84 38.35
CA SER A 261 -1.28 -9.01 37.74
C SER A 261 -0.25 -9.87 37.02
N VAL A 262 -0.62 -11.12 36.79
CA VAL A 262 0.16 -12.08 35.98
C VAL A 262 -0.70 -12.62 34.89
N LEU A 263 -0.07 -13.00 33.76
CA LEU A 263 -0.71 -13.61 32.61
C LEU A 263 -0.42 -15.11 32.64
N LEU A 264 -1.46 -15.91 32.63
CA LEU A 264 -1.38 -17.36 32.63
C LEU A 264 -1.95 -17.90 31.32
N HIS A 265 -1.42 -19.03 30.85
CA HIS A 265 -2.00 -19.71 29.71
C HIS A 265 -3.45 -20.09 29.99
N LYS A 266 -4.34 -19.65 29.07
CA LYS A 266 -5.78 -19.89 29.21
C LYS A 266 -6.14 -21.34 28.89
N ASP A 267 -5.54 -21.90 27.85
CA ASP A 267 -5.73 -23.25 27.38
C ASP A 267 -4.43 -23.81 26.81
N VAL A 268 -4.07 -25.03 27.20
CA VAL A 268 -2.86 -25.72 26.75
C VAL A 268 -2.93 -26.05 25.26
N ASP A 269 -4.12 -26.42 24.76
CA ASP A 269 -4.32 -26.73 23.34
C ASP A 269 -4.24 -25.46 22.47
N ALA A 270 -4.78 -24.36 22.92
CA ALA A 270 -4.63 -23.06 22.28
C ALA A 270 -3.17 -22.61 22.29
N ALA A 271 -2.47 -22.73 23.40
CA ALA A 271 -1.04 -22.41 23.49
C ALA A 271 -0.21 -23.23 22.49
N SER A 272 -0.53 -24.51 22.29
CA SER A 272 0.14 -25.37 21.31
C SER A 272 -0.08 -24.88 19.87
N LYS A 273 -1.31 -24.50 19.52
CA LYS A 273 -1.64 -23.98 18.16
C LYS A 273 -0.98 -22.64 17.85
N TYR A 274 -0.79 -21.80 18.85
CA TYR A 274 -0.22 -20.45 18.75
C TYR A 274 1.23 -20.35 19.24
N THR A 275 1.95 -21.45 19.30
CA THR A 275 3.36 -21.49 19.76
C THR A 275 4.23 -20.49 18.99
N ILE A 276 3.93 -20.23 17.73
CA ILE A 276 4.66 -19.27 16.89
C ILE A 276 4.59 -17.83 17.46
N ILE A 277 3.48 -17.43 18.06
CA ILE A 277 3.33 -16.11 18.69
C ILE A 277 4.24 -16.00 19.91
N PHE A 278 4.28 -17.03 20.76
CA PHE A 278 5.16 -17.05 21.92
C PHE A 278 6.63 -17.05 21.54
N ASN A 279 7.01 -17.82 20.51
CA ASN A 279 8.38 -17.85 19.97
C ASN A 279 8.78 -16.48 19.40
N THR A 280 7.87 -15.82 18.72
CA THR A 280 8.09 -14.48 18.14
C THR A 280 8.26 -13.43 19.24
N LEU A 281 7.45 -13.49 20.29
CA LEU A 281 7.60 -12.62 21.48
C LEU A 281 8.97 -12.78 22.15
N ALA A 282 9.50 -14.00 22.19
CA ALA A 282 10.85 -14.27 22.74
C ALA A 282 11.96 -13.65 21.88
N LYS A 283 11.74 -13.49 20.60
CA LYS A 283 12.69 -12.88 19.63
C LYS A 283 12.51 -11.37 19.45
N ASP A 284 11.46 -10.80 20.01
CA ASP A 284 11.17 -9.37 19.88
C ASP A 284 12.17 -8.53 20.70
N PRO A 285 12.92 -7.62 20.06
CA PRO A 285 13.88 -6.76 20.74
C PRO A 285 13.23 -5.55 21.44
N SER A 286 11.93 -5.28 21.19
CA SER A 286 11.21 -4.12 21.71
C SER A 286 10.29 -4.48 22.87
N ASN A 287 10.09 -3.53 23.79
CA ASN A 287 9.21 -3.68 24.95
C ASN A 287 8.11 -2.61 25.02
N SER A 288 8.18 -1.59 24.17
CA SER A 288 7.21 -0.50 24.09
C SER A 288 6.90 -0.10 22.65
N GLU A 289 5.82 0.64 22.43
CA GLU A 289 5.47 1.20 21.12
C GLU A 289 6.59 2.07 20.55
N LYS A 290 7.18 2.91 21.40
CA LYS A 290 8.28 3.82 21.02
C LYS A 290 9.51 3.04 20.54
N GLU A 291 9.93 2.04 21.28
CA GLU A 291 11.06 1.18 20.90
C GLU A 291 10.79 0.42 19.61
N ALA A 292 9.57 -0.08 19.42
CA ALA A 292 9.15 -0.79 18.23
C ALA A 292 9.18 0.12 16.97
N VAL A 293 8.66 1.34 17.07
CA VAL A 293 8.68 2.32 15.98
C VAL A 293 10.11 2.72 15.64
N ASN A 294 10.96 2.95 16.63
CA ASN A 294 12.37 3.28 16.43
C ASN A 294 13.15 2.12 15.79
N TYR A 295 12.86 0.89 16.20
CA TYR A 295 13.45 -0.30 15.61
C TYR A 295 13.09 -0.43 14.13
N ILE A 296 11.81 -0.25 13.78
CA ILE A 296 11.33 -0.28 12.40
C ILE A 296 12.00 0.83 11.58
N TYR A 297 12.11 2.03 12.11
CA TYR A 297 12.80 3.14 11.45
C TYR A 297 14.25 2.80 11.11
N ARG A 298 15.00 2.25 12.08
CA ARG A 298 16.39 1.82 11.87
C ARG A 298 16.51 0.75 10.78
N GLN A 299 15.60 -0.19 10.74
CA GLN A 299 15.58 -1.24 9.71
C GLN A 299 15.29 -0.67 8.31
N LEU A 300 14.47 0.35 8.21
CA LEU A 300 14.09 0.95 6.93
C LEU A 300 15.12 1.97 6.41
N ARG A 301 15.68 2.78 7.32
CA ARG A 301 16.55 3.91 6.97
C ARG A 301 18.03 3.66 7.20
N ASN A 302 18.41 2.60 7.91
CA ASN A 302 19.79 2.32 8.37
C ASN A 302 20.42 3.46 9.18
N ALA A 303 19.61 4.28 9.84
CA ALA A 303 20.03 5.41 10.65
C ALA A 303 19.09 5.55 11.86
N ASP A 304 19.56 6.18 12.93
CA ASP A 304 18.74 6.52 14.06
C ASP A 304 17.78 7.67 13.72
N PRO A 305 16.52 7.66 14.24
CA PRO A 305 15.60 8.76 14.02
C PRO A 305 16.10 10.03 14.72
N ALA A 306 15.81 11.19 14.14
CA ALA A 306 16.14 12.48 14.73
C ALA A 306 15.34 12.72 16.04
N ASP A 307 14.07 12.32 16.02
CA ASP A 307 13.16 12.33 17.15
C ASP A 307 12.09 11.21 17.01
N ASP A 308 11.37 10.96 18.07
CA ASP A 308 10.33 9.93 18.07
C ASP A 308 9.12 10.30 17.18
N ALA A 309 8.83 11.58 17.05
CA ALA A 309 7.75 12.07 16.21
C ALA A 309 8.04 11.80 14.72
N SER A 310 9.28 12.03 14.26
CA SER A 310 9.70 11.71 12.91
C SER A 310 9.62 10.22 12.60
N ALA A 311 10.04 9.38 13.54
CA ALA A 311 9.95 7.92 13.38
C ALA A 311 8.50 7.46 13.28
N ARG A 312 7.62 7.99 14.12
CA ARG A 312 6.18 7.69 14.09
C ARG A 312 5.53 8.16 12.81
N GLU A 313 5.87 9.35 12.32
CA GLU A 313 5.36 9.86 11.04
C GLU A 313 5.77 8.96 9.86
N VAL A 314 7.02 8.55 9.80
CA VAL A 314 7.51 7.63 8.76
C VAL A 314 6.76 6.31 8.80
N PHE A 315 6.54 5.75 9.99
CA PHE A 315 5.79 4.51 10.16
C PHE A 315 4.32 4.65 9.74
N GLN A 316 3.64 5.71 10.18
CA GLN A 316 2.26 5.99 9.81
C GLN A 316 2.08 6.17 8.28
N ASN A 317 3.05 6.79 7.62
CA ASN A 317 3.01 7.00 6.19
C ASN A 317 3.23 5.73 5.36
N LEU A 318 3.68 4.63 5.95
CA LEU A 318 3.89 3.37 5.23
C LEU A 318 2.58 2.71 4.81
N PHE A 319 1.63 2.57 5.73
CA PHE A 319 0.43 1.75 5.53
C PHE A 319 -0.88 2.43 5.95
N PHE A 320 -0.83 3.51 6.71
CA PHE A 320 -1.98 4.11 7.38
C PHE A 320 -2.33 5.52 6.89
N SER A 321 -1.60 6.03 5.91
CA SER A 321 -1.84 7.36 5.34
C SER A 321 -2.44 7.25 3.93
N ASP A 322 -3.60 7.86 3.71
CA ASP A 322 -4.27 7.93 2.41
C ASP A 322 -3.43 8.57 1.31
N LYS A 323 -2.47 9.42 1.69
CA LYS A 323 -1.60 10.11 0.73
C LYS A 323 -0.56 9.20 0.09
N ARG A 324 -0.11 8.18 0.82
CA ARG A 324 1.01 7.32 0.41
C ARG A 324 0.65 5.87 0.21
N TYR A 325 -0.45 5.42 0.74
CA TYR A 325 -0.91 4.05 0.66
C TYR A 325 -2.36 3.99 0.20
N ASP A 326 -2.63 3.15 -0.77
CA ASP A 326 -3.98 2.92 -1.29
C ASP A 326 -4.10 1.44 -1.69
N LEU A 327 -5.02 0.74 -1.06
CA LEU A 327 -5.38 -0.63 -1.44
C LEU A 327 -6.23 -0.69 -2.71
N GLY A 328 -6.90 0.42 -3.04
CA GLY A 328 -7.95 0.45 -4.05
C GLY A 328 -9.23 -0.23 -3.57
N GLU A 329 -10.32 -0.01 -4.28
CA GLU A 329 -11.60 -0.68 -3.96
C GLU A 329 -11.50 -2.20 -4.11
N VAL A 330 -10.81 -2.66 -5.16
CA VAL A 330 -10.60 -4.08 -5.42
C VAL A 330 -9.79 -4.73 -4.30
N GLY A 331 -8.71 -4.10 -3.85
CA GLY A 331 -7.86 -4.60 -2.78
C GLY A 331 -8.61 -4.70 -1.45
N ARG A 332 -9.37 -3.67 -1.09
CA ARG A 332 -10.20 -3.68 0.13
C ARG A 332 -11.28 -4.76 0.07
N TYR A 333 -12.01 -4.85 -1.03
CA TYR A 333 -13.02 -5.89 -1.21
C TYR A 333 -12.45 -7.30 -1.09
N ARG A 334 -11.30 -7.56 -1.69
CA ARG A 334 -10.65 -8.87 -1.65
C ARG A 334 -10.16 -9.25 -0.25
N ILE A 335 -9.58 -8.29 0.48
CA ILE A 335 -9.16 -8.51 1.87
C ILE A 335 -10.37 -8.81 2.74
N ASN A 336 -11.43 -8.03 2.64
CA ASN A 336 -12.66 -8.25 3.39
C ASN A 336 -13.25 -9.63 3.12
N LYS A 337 -13.37 -10.01 1.85
CA LYS A 337 -13.91 -11.30 1.43
C LYS A 337 -13.05 -12.48 1.91
N LYS A 338 -11.73 -12.35 1.82
CA LYS A 338 -10.80 -13.43 2.21
C LYS A 338 -10.77 -13.65 3.71
N LEU A 339 -10.78 -12.57 4.48
CA LEU A 339 -10.64 -12.59 5.93
C LEU A 339 -11.98 -12.53 6.68
N GLY A 340 -13.11 -12.35 5.97
CA GLY A 340 -14.43 -12.22 6.60
C GLY A 340 -14.61 -10.92 7.38
N LEU A 341 -14.01 -9.83 6.90
CA LEU A 341 -14.10 -8.50 7.50
C LEU A 341 -15.27 -7.70 6.90
N ASP A 342 -15.90 -6.87 7.72
CA ASP A 342 -16.98 -5.97 7.33
C ASP A 342 -16.52 -4.50 7.23
N THR A 343 -15.25 -4.28 7.00
CA THR A 343 -14.69 -2.93 6.84
C THR A 343 -15.28 -2.26 5.61
N ASP A 344 -15.61 -0.98 5.72
CA ASP A 344 -16.15 -0.21 4.61
C ASP A 344 -15.17 -0.18 3.42
N VAL A 345 -15.71 -0.30 2.21
CA VAL A 345 -14.94 -0.29 0.96
C VAL A 345 -14.21 1.04 0.76
N ASP A 346 -14.71 2.12 1.33
CA ASP A 346 -14.07 3.44 1.27
C ASP A 346 -12.80 3.55 2.13
N VAL A 347 -12.58 2.63 3.05
CA VAL A 347 -11.34 2.55 3.83
C VAL A 347 -10.25 1.87 3.00
N ARG A 348 -9.40 2.68 2.39
CA ARG A 348 -8.36 2.22 1.44
C ARG A 348 -6.97 2.06 2.05
N VAL A 349 -6.83 2.30 3.34
CA VAL A 349 -5.60 2.07 4.09
C VAL A 349 -5.71 0.78 4.90
N LEU A 350 -4.58 0.23 5.33
CA LEU A 350 -4.59 -0.92 6.24
C LEU A 350 -5.14 -0.51 7.61
N THR A 351 -5.89 -1.40 8.22
CA THR A 351 -6.39 -1.27 9.59
C THR A 351 -5.68 -2.25 10.51
N LYS A 352 -5.77 -2.04 11.80
CA LYS A 352 -5.26 -2.98 12.81
C LYS A 352 -5.90 -4.37 12.65
N ASP A 353 -7.20 -4.41 12.38
CA ASP A 353 -7.95 -5.64 12.19
C ASP A 353 -7.47 -6.43 10.98
N ASP A 354 -7.13 -5.76 9.89
CA ASP A 354 -6.56 -6.40 8.70
C ASP A 354 -5.29 -7.19 9.05
N ILE A 355 -4.37 -6.57 9.77
CA ILE A 355 -3.09 -7.18 10.16
C ILE A 355 -3.32 -8.37 11.10
N ILE A 356 -4.18 -8.20 12.09
CA ILE A 356 -4.52 -9.24 13.05
C ILE A 356 -5.15 -10.45 12.37
N GLU A 357 -6.14 -10.24 11.51
CA GLU A 357 -6.82 -11.33 10.81
C GLU A 357 -5.92 -12.04 9.80
N ILE A 358 -4.99 -11.33 9.17
CA ILE A 358 -3.95 -11.93 8.32
C ILE A 358 -3.04 -12.87 9.14
N ILE A 359 -2.61 -12.42 10.32
CA ILE A 359 -1.78 -13.24 11.21
C ILE A 359 -2.56 -14.47 11.68
N LYS A 360 -3.82 -14.30 12.07
CA LYS A 360 -4.69 -15.43 12.46
C LYS A 360 -4.87 -16.43 11.34
N TYR A 361 -5.12 -15.97 10.12
CA TYR A 361 -5.26 -16.85 8.96
C TYR A 361 -3.95 -17.60 8.65
N LEU A 362 -2.81 -16.94 8.79
CA LEU A 362 -1.50 -17.57 8.61
C LEU A 362 -1.26 -18.67 9.66
N ILE A 363 -1.67 -18.45 10.90
CA ILE A 363 -1.63 -19.47 11.95
C ILE A 363 -2.57 -20.64 11.64
N GLN A 364 -3.76 -20.37 11.11
CA GLN A 364 -4.66 -21.42 10.64
C GLN A 364 -4.04 -22.27 9.52
N LEU A 365 -3.28 -21.65 8.60
CA LEU A 365 -2.53 -22.38 7.58
C LEU A 365 -1.48 -23.32 8.20
N ILE A 366 -0.73 -22.84 9.18
CA ILE A 366 0.27 -23.65 9.90
C ILE A 366 -0.40 -24.85 10.55
N ASN A 367 -1.59 -24.69 11.11
CA ASN A 367 -2.37 -25.72 11.76
C ASN A 367 -3.21 -26.57 10.77
N SER A 368 -3.02 -26.41 9.46
CA SER A 368 -3.71 -27.14 8.39
C SER A 368 -5.24 -26.97 8.36
N SER A 369 -5.75 -25.88 8.91
CA SER A 369 -7.20 -25.58 8.93
C SER A 369 -7.65 -24.58 7.85
N ALA A 370 -6.75 -24.13 6.99
CA ALA A 370 -6.99 -23.20 5.89
C ALA A 370 -6.27 -23.63 4.61
N THR A 371 -6.53 -22.94 3.51
CA THR A 371 -5.95 -23.23 2.20
C THR A 371 -5.15 -22.04 1.67
N VAL A 372 -4.08 -22.33 0.96
CA VAL A 372 -3.27 -21.32 0.26
C VAL A 372 -3.97 -20.84 -1.01
N ASP A 373 -3.61 -19.65 -1.46
CA ASP A 373 -4.12 -19.08 -2.71
C ASP A 373 -3.31 -19.56 -3.92
N ASP A 374 -4.01 -19.80 -5.02
CA ASP A 374 -3.39 -20.01 -6.32
C ASP A 374 -3.18 -18.65 -7.00
N ILE A 375 -1.94 -18.19 -7.05
CA ILE A 375 -1.56 -16.89 -7.60
C ILE A 375 -1.73 -16.79 -9.12
N ASP A 376 -1.77 -17.92 -9.82
CA ASP A 376 -1.91 -17.97 -11.29
C ASP A 376 -3.37 -18.10 -11.74
N HIS A 377 -4.27 -18.31 -10.81
CA HIS A 377 -5.71 -18.29 -11.07
C HIS A 377 -6.16 -16.91 -11.55
N LEU A 378 -6.95 -16.83 -12.62
CA LEU A 378 -7.37 -15.54 -13.19
C LEU A 378 -8.25 -14.69 -12.27
N SER A 379 -8.82 -15.24 -11.21
CA SER A 379 -9.45 -14.43 -10.17
C SER A 379 -8.44 -13.61 -9.34
N ASN A 380 -7.18 -14.03 -9.33
CA ASN A 380 -6.07 -13.38 -8.63
C ASN A 380 -5.20 -12.52 -9.55
N ARG A 381 -5.46 -12.58 -10.84
CA ARG A 381 -4.79 -11.75 -11.84
C ARG A 381 -5.81 -10.80 -12.47
N ARG A 382 -5.45 -9.54 -12.57
CA ARG A 382 -6.32 -8.47 -13.02
C ARG A 382 -5.77 -7.83 -14.29
N VAL A 383 -6.66 -7.39 -15.16
CA VAL A 383 -6.31 -6.64 -16.37
C VAL A 383 -6.32 -5.15 -16.07
N ARG A 384 -5.20 -4.50 -16.36
CA ARG A 384 -5.07 -3.05 -16.31
C ARG A 384 -5.14 -2.49 -17.73
N THR A 385 -6.20 -1.77 -18.02
CA THR A 385 -6.42 -1.16 -19.35
C THR A 385 -5.72 0.19 -19.50
N VAL A 386 -5.77 0.76 -20.69
CA VAL A 386 -5.15 2.05 -21.00
C VAL A 386 -5.65 3.19 -20.10
N GLY A 387 -6.94 3.22 -19.79
CA GLY A 387 -7.51 4.25 -18.92
C GLY A 387 -6.90 4.26 -17.53
N GLU A 388 -6.75 3.09 -16.92
CA GLU A 388 -6.11 2.94 -15.60
C GLU A 388 -4.61 3.25 -15.64
N GLN A 389 -3.90 2.84 -16.70
CA GLN A 389 -2.48 3.19 -16.88
C GLN A 389 -2.29 4.70 -17.03
N LEU A 390 -3.16 5.37 -17.78
CA LEU A 390 -3.13 6.83 -17.90
C LEU A 390 -3.50 7.52 -16.59
N ALA A 391 -4.46 7.03 -15.85
CA ALA A 391 -4.81 7.55 -14.54
C ALA A 391 -3.61 7.57 -13.58
N ASN A 392 -2.81 6.51 -13.57
CA ASN A 392 -1.58 6.45 -12.78
C ASN A 392 -0.56 7.51 -13.22
N GLN A 393 -0.39 7.73 -14.53
CA GLN A 393 0.53 8.75 -15.05
C GLN A 393 0.06 10.16 -14.73
N PHE A 394 -1.23 10.44 -14.86
CA PHE A 394 -1.81 11.71 -14.45
C PHE A 394 -1.67 11.95 -12.95
N SER A 395 -1.85 10.93 -12.15
CA SER A 395 -1.64 11.02 -10.69
C SER A 395 -0.21 11.42 -10.34
N ILE A 396 0.78 10.83 -11.01
CA ILE A 396 2.19 11.20 -10.84
C ILE A 396 2.43 12.66 -11.29
N GLY A 397 1.91 13.04 -12.44
CA GLY A 397 2.03 14.40 -12.98
C GLY A 397 1.40 15.46 -12.09
N LEU A 398 0.18 15.20 -11.60
CA LEU A 398 -0.54 16.10 -10.71
C LEU A 398 0.12 16.20 -9.33
N ALA A 399 0.66 15.12 -8.80
CA ALA A 399 1.39 15.14 -7.53
C ALA A 399 2.66 16.03 -7.63
N ARG A 400 3.40 15.92 -8.72
CA ARG A 400 4.56 16.79 -8.99
C ARG A 400 4.14 18.26 -9.16
N MET A 401 3.07 18.50 -9.90
CA MET A 401 2.52 19.84 -10.09
C MET A 401 2.02 20.43 -8.76
N SER A 402 1.32 19.67 -7.95
CA SER A 402 0.84 20.06 -6.63
C SER A 402 1.98 20.50 -5.70
N ARG A 403 3.09 19.77 -5.74
CA ARG A 403 4.30 20.15 -5.00
C ARG A 403 4.85 21.50 -5.48
N THR A 404 4.99 21.70 -6.78
CA THR A 404 5.48 22.95 -7.36
C THR A 404 4.55 24.13 -7.05
N ILE A 405 3.24 23.91 -7.12
CA ILE A 405 2.23 24.92 -6.76
C ILE A 405 2.39 25.33 -5.31
N ARG A 406 2.53 24.38 -4.40
CA ARG A 406 2.71 24.66 -2.97
C ARG A 406 4.00 25.42 -2.69
N GLU A 407 5.08 25.06 -3.34
CA GLU A 407 6.36 25.77 -3.25
C GLU A 407 6.22 27.23 -3.75
N ARG A 408 5.53 27.44 -4.86
CA ARG A 408 5.28 28.80 -5.40
C ARG A 408 4.35 29.62 -4.51
N MET A 409 3.31 29.03 -3.96
CA MET A 409 2.43 29.71 -3.00
C MET A 409 3.19 30.17 -1.76
N ASN A 410 4.08 29.33 -1.22
CA ASN A 410 4.86 29.66 -0.03
C ASN A 410 5.83 30.83 -0.25
N VAL A 411 6.36 30.97 -1.47
CA VAL A 411 7.32 32.05 -1.80
C VAL A 411 6.62 33.40 -2.06
N ARG A 412 5.37 33.38 -2.54
CA ARG A 412 4.63 34.59 -2.98
C ARG A 412 3.67 35.15 -1.95
N ASP A 413 4.01 35.12 -0.69
CA ASP A 413 3.15 35.48 0.44
C ASP A 413 2.57 36.91 0.40
N ASN A 414 3.23 37.84 -0.30
CA ASN A 414 2.85 39.27 -0.32
C ASN A 414 2.48 39.78 -1.72
N GLU A 415 2.34 38.92 -2.71
CA GLU A 415 2.03 39.33 -4.08
C GLU A 415 0.66 38.83 -4.50
N VAL A 416 -0.03 39.60 -5.33
CA VAL A 416 -1.24 39.10 -6.01
C VAL A 416 -0.81 38.18 -7.16
N PHE A 417 -1.26 36.95 -7.12
CA PHE A 417 -0.98 35.96 -8.16
C PHE A 417 -2.24 35.27 -8.63
N THR A 418 -2.21 34.76 -9.84
CA THR A 418 -3.34 34.07 -10.47
C THR A 418 -3.09 32.57 -10.57
N PRO A 419 -4.12 31.72 -10.75
CA PRO A 419 -3.93 30.30 -10.96
C PRO A 419 -2.95 29.97 -12.09
N THR A 420 -2.93 30.78 -13.15
CA THR A 420 -2.02 30.60 -14.29
C THR A 420 -0.53 30.75 -13.91
N ASP A 421 -0.25 31.61 -12.94
CA ASP A 421 1.13 31.85 -12.47
C ASP A 421 1.68 30.69 -11.64
N LEU A 422 0.80 29.91 -11.03
CA LEU A 422 1.15 28.77 -10.19
C LEU A 422 1.39 27.48 -10.99
N ILE A 423 0.73 27.31 -12.12
CA ILE A 423 0.68 26.06 -12.85
C ILE A 423 1.71 26.03 -13.98
N ASN A 424 2.46 24.93 -14.06
CA ASN A 424 3.37 24.66 -15.15
C ASN A 424 2.85 23.49 -16.00
N ALA A 425 2.35 23.79 -17.20
CA ALA A 425 1.79 22.82 -18.12
C ALA A 425 2.80 21.73 -18.58
N LYS A 426 4.09 22.01 -18.56
CA LYS A 426 5.14 21.07 -18.95
C LYS A 426 5.24 19.87 -18.01
N THR A 427 4.85 20.01 -16.75
CA THR A 427 4.95 18.94 -15.75
C THR A 427 4.10 17.73 -16.13
N ILE A 428 2.83 17.94 -16.47
CA ILE A 428 1.93 16.86 -16.88
C ILE A 428 2.30 16.34 -18.27
N SER A 429 2.53 17.24 -19.21
CA SER A 429 2.89 16.87 -20.59
C SER A 429 4.14 16.00 -20.65
N SER A 430 5.16 16.30 -19.85
CA SER A 430 6.40 15.51 -19.85
C SER A 430 6.19 14.09 -19.33
N VAL A 431 5.36 13.91 -18.30
CA VAL A 431 5.04 12.58 -17.77
C VAL A 431 4.26 11.75 -18.79
N ILE A 432 3.25 12.34 -19.41
CA ILE A 432 2.42 11.65 -20.40
C ILE A 432 3.23 11.30 -21.67
N ASN A 433 4.03 12.21 -22.17
CA ASN A 433 4.89 11.96 -23.33
C ASN A 433 5.93 10.88 -23.04
N SER A 434 6.50 10.86 -21.85
CA SER A 434 7.41 9.79 -21.41
C SER A 434 6.71 8.43 -21.38
N PHE A 435 5.48 8.37 -20.90
CA PHE A 435 4.68 7.15 -20.89
C PHE A 435 4.52 6.60 -22.33
N PHE A 436 4.00 7.41 -23.26
CA PHE A 436 3.78 6.95 -24.63
C PHE A 436 5.07 6.64 -25.38
N GLY A 437 6.18 7.30 -25.06
CA GLY A 437 7.46 7.10 -25.72
C GLY A 437 8.30 5.94 -25.19
N THR A 438 8.29 5.70 -23.89
CA THR A 438 9.25 4.79 -23.24
C THR A 438 8.62 3.64 -22.47
N ASN A 439 7.33 3.67 -22.17
CA ASN A 439 6.69 2.56 -21.46
C ASN A 439 6.65 1.31 -22.33
N PRO A 440 7.06 0.13 -21.85
CA PRO A 440 7.06 -1.12 -22.60
C PRO A 440 5.68 -1.55 -23.12
N LEU A 441 4.60 -1.05 -22.53
CA LEU A 441 3.22 -1.34 -22.95
C LEU A 441 2.73 -0.44 -24.06
N SER A 442 3.36 0.71 -24.29
CA SER A 442 3.14 1.54 -25.47
C SER A 442 4.03 1.06 -26.62
N GLN A 443 3.46 0.35 -27.56
CA GLN A 443 4.17 -0.34 -28.63
C GLN A 443 3.78 0.21 -30.00
N PHE A 444 4.71 0.15 -30.95
CA PHE A 444 4.37 0.35 -32.36
C PHE A 444 3.33 -0.67 -32.79
N MET A 445 2.27 -0.22 -33.43
CA MET A 445 1.24 -1.11 -33.93
C MET A 445 1.81 -2.02 -35.03
N ASP A 446 1.53 -3.30 -34.95
CA ASP A 446 1.81 -4.26 -36.00
C ASP A 446 0.77 -4.05 -37.12
N GLN A 447 1.22 -3.55 -38.24
CA GLN A 447 0.40 -3.22 -39.42
C GLN A 447 0.68 -4.12 -40.64
N THR A 448 1.20 -5.31 -40.43
CA THR A 448 1.49 -6.25 -41.52
C THR A 448 0.22 -6.57 -42.33
N ASN A 449 -0.89 -6.75 -41.66
CA ASN A 449 -2.21 -6.95 -42.21
C ASN A 449 -3.30 -6.50 -41.21
N PRO A 450 -4.56 -6.35 -41.62
CA PRO A 450 -5.64 -5.93 -40.69
C PRO A 450 -5.86 -6.86 -39.52
N LEU A 451 -5.63 -8.17 -39.67
CA LEU A 451 -5.77 -9.13 -38.58
C LEU A 451 -4.67 -8.94 -37.56
N ALA A 452 -3.43 -8.62 -37.97
CA ALA A 452 -2.33 -8.32 -37.07
C ALA A 452 -2.63 -7.08 -36.21
N GLU A 453 -3.25 -6.06 -36.74
CA GLU A 453 -3.70 -4.88 -36.01
C GLU A 453 -4.71 -5.22 -34.91
N VAL A 454 -5.74 -5.99 -35.27
CA VAL A 454 -6.78 -6.43 -34.31
C VAL A 454 -6.16 -7.28 -33.17
N THR A 455 -5.30 -8.22 -33.56
CA THR A 455 -4.61 -9.09 -32.60
C THR A 455 -3.75 -8.27 -31.63
N HIS A 456 -3.01 -7.28 -32.11
CA HIS A 456 -2.20 -6.41 -31.28
C HIS A 456 -3.02 -5.63 -30.24
N LYS A 457 -4.18 -5.11 -30.64
CA LYS A 457 -5.10 -4.39 -29.75
C LYS A 457 -5.73 -5.29 -28.68
N ARG A 458 -5.85 -6.59 -28.94
CA ARG A 458 -6.43 -7.60 -28.04
C ARG A 458 -5.39 -8.35 -27.21
N ARG A 459 -4.12 -7.93 -27.25
CA ARG A 459 -3.02 -8.55 -26.53
C ARG A 459 -3.05 -8.19 -25.05
N LEU A 460 -2.64 -9.15 -24.23
CA LEU A 460 -2.38 -8.97 -22.80
C LEU A 460 -0.91 -9.25 -22.50
N SER A 461 -0.26 -8.36 -21.80
CA SER A 461 1.15 -8.51 -21.40
C SER A 461 1.27 -8.62 -19.88
N ALA A 462 2.01 -9.60 -19.39
CA ALA A 462 2.38 -9.70 -18.00
C ALA A 462 3.61 -8.85 -17.63
N LEU A 463 4.25 -8.25 -18.63
CA LEU A 463 5.45 -7.42 -18.49
C LEU A 463 5.08 -5.97 -18.16
N GLY A 464 6.10 -5.16 -17.92
CA GLY A 464 5.97 -3.72 -17.70
C GLY A 464 5.98 -3.31 -16.23
N PRO A 465 5.84 -2.01 -15.95
CA PRO A 465 5.86 -1.50 -14.58
C PRO A 465 4.75 -2.11 -13.73
N GLY A 466 5.12 -2.63 -12.54
CA GLY A 466 4.19 -3.35 -11.65
C GLY A 466 3.87 -4.79 -12.08
N GLY A 467 4.45 -5.26 -13.18
CA GLY A 467 4.32 -6.63 -13.68
C GLY A 467 5.58 -7.47 -13.44
N LEU A 468 5.70 -8.55 -14.20
CA LEU A 468 6.81 -9.49 -14.13
C LEU A 468 7.99 -9.03 -14.99
N SER A 469 9.20 -9.47 -14.63
CA SER A 469 10.36 -9.41 -15.52
C SER A 469 10.59 -10.78 -16.19
N ARG A 470 11.11 -10.78 -17.40
CA ARG A 470 11.38 -12.00 -18.17
C ARG A 470 12.26 -13.01 -17.43
N GLU A 471 13.25 -12.50 -16.73
CA GLU A 471 14.27 -13.30 -16.03
C GLU A 471 13.74 -13.92 -14.73
N ARG A 472 12.78 -13.23 -14.07
CA ARG A 472 12.22 -13.65 -12.78
C ARG A 472 10.94 -14.47 -12.91
N ALA A 473 10.35 -14.55 -14.10
CA ALA A 473 9.15 -15.32 -14.33
C ALA A 473 9.50 -16.81 -14.45
N GLY A 474 9.00 -17.60 -13.52
CA GLY A 474 9.14 -19.06 -13.51
C GLY A 474 8.25 -19.74 -14.55
N PHE A 475 8.36 -21.08 -14.64
CA PHE A 475 7.55 -21.87 -15.54
C PHE A 475 6.05 -21.81 -15.21
N GLU A 476 5.69 -21.76 -13.94
CA GLU A 476 4.30 -21.79 -13.48
C GLU A 476 3.48 -20.60 -14.02
N VAL A 477 4.06 -19.40 -14.05
CA VAL A 477 3.42 -18.20 -14.59
C VAL A 477 3.26 -18.25 -16.11
N ARG A 478 4.16 -18.99 -16.80
CA ARG A 478 4.17 -19.13 -18.25
C ARG A 478 3.25 -20.22 -18.76
N ASP A 479 2.83 -21.12 -17.90
CA ASP A 479 1.95 -22.23 -18.25
C ASP A 479 0.51 -21.78 -18.47
N VAL A 480 -0.25 -22.61 -19.17
CA VAL A 480 -1.68 -22.42 -19.35
C VAL A 480 -2.40 -22.93 -18.11
N HIS A 481 -3.07 -22.05 -17.42
CA HIS A 481 -3.89 -22.38 -16.27
C HIS A 481 -5.31 -22.81 -16.72
N TYR A 482 -5.97 -23.69 -15.97
CA TYR A 482 -7.36 -24.09 -16.27
C TYR A 482 -8.34 -22.92 -16.40
N THR A 483 -8.14 -21.86 -15.63
CA THR A 483 -8.97 -20.64 -15.69
C THR A 483 -8.81 -19.83 -16.96
N HIS A 484 -7.81 -20.13 -17.79
CA HIS A 484 -7.66 -19.50 -19.11
C HIS A 484 -8.75 -19.94 -20.11
N TYR A 485 -9.45 -21.03 -19.84
CA TYR A 485 -10.48 -21.55 -20.71
C TYR A 485 -11.58 -20.50 -21.01
N GLY A 486 -11.82 -20.26 -22.28
CA GLY A 486 -12.79 -19.26 -22.73
C GLY A 486 -12.38 -17.79 -22.52
N ARG A 487 -11.15 -17.53 -22.04
CA ARG A 487 -10.64 -16.17 -21.73
C ARG A 487 -9.35 -15.82 -22.44
N LEU A 488 -8.34 -16.65 -22.30
CA LEU A 488 -7.04 -16.48 -22.94
C LEU A 488 -6.75 -17.62 -23.90
N CYS A 489 -6.24 -17.30 -25.11
CA CYS A 489 -5.86 -18.30 -26.07
C CYS A 489 -4.72 -19.15 -25.55
N PRO A 490 -4.83 -20.50 -25.51
CA PRO A 490 -3.79 -21.36 -25.00
C PRO A 490 -2.62 -21.57 -25.99
N ILE A 491 -2.80 -21.18 -27.25
CA ILE A 491 -1.86 -21.49 -28.35
C ILE A 491 -1.09 -20.23 -28.77
N GLU A 492 -1.77 -19.08 -28.88
CA GLU A 492 -1.14 -17.86 -29.34
C GLU A 492 -0.28 -17.23 -28.25
N SER A 493 1.03 -17.45 -28.34
CA SER A 493 2.06 -16.87 -27.49
C SER A 493 3.36 -16.77 -28.28
N PRO A 494 4.23 -15.78 -27.99
CA PRO A 494 5.54 -15.70 -28.61
C PRO A 494 6.42 -16.92 -28.33
N GLU A 495 7.35 -17.21 -29.20
CA GLU A 495 8.48 -18.10 -28.93
C GLU A 495 9.62 -17.31 -28.26
N GLY A 496 10.40 -18.00 -27.44
CA GLY A 496 11.57 -17.43 -26.78
C GLY A 496 11.31 -16.83 -25.38
N PRO A 497 12.00 -15.75 -25.01
CA PRO A 497 11.99 -15.23 -23.61
C PRO A 497 10.61 -14.77 -23.11
N ASN A 498 9.72 -14.42 -24.02
CA ASN A 498 8.38 -13.91 -23.69
C ASN A 498 7.28 -14.96 -23.69
N ILE A 499 7.62 -16.22 -23.90
CA ILE A 499 6.63 -17.31 -23.94
C ILE A 499 5.78 -17.32 -22.66
N GLY A 500 4.46 -17.42 -22.81
CA GLY A 500 3.53 -17.45 -21.68
C GLY A 500 3.30 -16.11 -20.96
N LEU A 501 4.14 -15.11 -21.21
CA LEU A 501 4.01 -13.76 -20.60
C LEU A 501 3.18 -12.81 -21.46
N ILE A 502 3.09 -13.07 -22.74
CA ILE A 502 2.27 -12.31 -23.69
C ILE A 502 1.20 -13.25 -24.22
N SER A 503 -0.05 -12.90 -24.01
CA SER A 503 -1.21 -13.71 -24.39
C SER A 503 -2.20 -12.89 -25.20
N SER A 504 -3.09 -13.57 -25.88
CA SER A 504 -4.21 -12.94 -26.60
C SER A 504 -5.54 -13.36 -25.99
N LEU A 505 -6.53 -12.46 -26.06
CA LEU A 505 -7.89 -12.79 -25.65
C LEU A 505 -8.51 -13.82 -26.59
N CYS A 506 -9.30 -14.73 -26.07
CA CYS A 506 -10.12 -15.64 -26.86
C CYS A 506 -11.17 -14.88 -27.67
N MET A 507 -11.55 -15.43 -28.79
CA MET A 507 -12.66 -14.92 -29.61
C MET A 507 -14.00 -15.49 -29.14
N TYR A 508 -13.99 -16.75 -28.69
CA TYR A 508 -15.15 -17.50 -28.24
C TYR A 508 -14.82 -18.27 -26.95
#